data_026c1219fc51127f8724e9464a91d7b6
#
_entry.id   026c1219fc51127f8724e9464a91d7b6
#
_cell.length_a   1.000
_cell.length_b   1.000
_cell.length_c   1.000
_cell.angle_alpha   90.00
_cell.angle_beta   90.00
_cell.angle_gamma   90.00
#
_symmetry.space_group_name_H-M   'P 1'
#
loop_
_entity.id
_entity.type
_entity.pdbx_description
1 polymer ?
#
loop_
_entity_poly.entity_id
_entity_poly.type
_entity_poly.pdbx_seq_one_letter_code
_entity_poly.pdbx_strand_id
1 'polypeptide(L)'
;MQKRKMFQFTLIAAIIGLMLAVQLRSTKDPVVRDTRDIWELRQDLKRELQLQQQLLLEIRRSDDQLAAYEQARSTDQEAALRKTLAELKEEAGQTTVQGTGLILTIEPFYPESYVGPVVRTVSPELLNRLINELNEYGAKEIAVANTRLTNTTAIRDVNGLTKVGNVKISSFPLEVKIIADDVSTLHHHLKVSPLFDDFVIENLQLTVSEPISTVVIPQSEEKWHVRYLQTVNAEKGGE
;
A
#
# COMPACT_ATOMS: atom_id res chain seq x y z
N MET A 1 19.19 58.86 91.56
CA MET A 1 18.97 57.40 91.75
C MET A 1 18.05 56.78 90.67
N GLN A 2 17.13 57.47 90.09
CA GLN A 2 16.15 56.94 89.14
C GLN A 2 16.74 56.48 87.74
N LYS A 3 17.70 57.19 87.14
CA LYS A 3 18.32 56.86 85.89
C LYS A 3 19.08 55.50 85.90
N ARG A 4 19.67 55.15 87.03
CA ARG A 4 20.41 53.90 87.20
C ARG A 4 19.49 52.68 87.28
N LYS A 5 18.29 52.86 87.87
CA LYS A 5 17.27 51.80 87.91
C LYS A 5 16.62 51.55 86.50
N MET A 6 16.38 52.62 85.72
CA MET A 6 15.89 52.49 84.32
C MET A 6 16.89 51.78 83.45
N PHE A 7 18.20 52.07 83.57
CA PHE A 7 19.23 51.40 82.76
C PHE A 7 19.34 49.89 83.10
N GLN A 8 19.19 49.55 84.39
CA GLN A 8 19.15 48.15 84.79
C GLN A 8 17.93 47.42 84.25
N PHE A 9 16.77 48.08 84.17
CA PHE A 9 15.54 47.49 83.60
C PHE A 9 15.62 47.30 82.13
N THR A 10 16.20 48.21 81.33
CA THR A 10 16.42 48.07 79.90
C THR A 10 17.43 46.98 79.59
N LEU A 11 18.49 46.82 80.41
CA LEU A 11 19.47 45.76 80.23
C LEU A 11 18.84 44.38 80.43
N ILE A 12 18.04 44.21 81.46
CA ILE A 12 17.31 42.95 81.71
C ILE A 12 16.31 42.64 80.57
N ALA A 13 15.57 43.63 80.15
CA ALA A 13 14.64 43.45 79.02
C ALA A 13 15.34 43.08 77.71
N ALA A 14 16.52 43.65 77.44
CA ALA A 14 17.34 43.31 76.31
C ALA A 14 17.84 41.85 76.32
N ILE A 15 18.27 41.38 77.49
CA ILE A 15 18.72 39.98 77.68
C ILE A 15 17.56 39.02 77.53
N ILE A 16 16.39 39.30 78.08
CA ILE A 16 15.19 38.47 77.89
C ILE A 16 14.75 38.46 76.46
N GLY A 17 14.76 39.60 75.74
CA GLY A 17 14.45 39.68 74.33
C GLY A 17 15.41 38.86 73.43
N LEU A 18 16.70 38.93 73.81
CA LEU A 18 17.73 38.13 73.10
C LEU A 18 17.54 36.61 73.28
N MET A 19 17.24 36.19 74.56
CA MET A 19 16.94 34.80 74.86
C MET A 19 15.70 34.30 74.13
N LEU A 20 14.64 35.09 74.07
CA LEU A 20 13.44 34.76 73.28
C LEU A 20 13.73 34.69 71.82
N ALA A 21 14.52 35.60 71.26
CA ALA A 21 14.91 35.59 69.82
C ALA A 21 15.74 34.35 69.46
N VAL A 22 16.66 33.95 70.36
CA VAL A 22 17.46 32.71 70.12
C VAL A 22 16.60 31.47 70.27
N GLN A 23 15.64 31.42 71.21
CA GLN A 23 14.70 30.32 71.32
C GLN A 23 13.77 30.20 70.05
N LEU A 24 13.24 31.31 69.55
CA LEU A 24 12.42 31.33 68.36
C LEU A 24 13.21 30.89 67.12
N ARG A 25 14.49 31.26 67.03
CA ARG A 25 15.35 30.82 65.91
C ARG A 25 15.70 29.34 66.01
N SER A 26 15.95 28.84 67.23
CA SER A 26 16.21 27.41 67.46
C SER A 26 15.01 26.50 67.23
N THR A 27 13.77 27.05 67.25
CA THR A 27 12.53 26.28 66.99
C THR A 27 12.13 26.28 65.55
N LYS A 28 12.63 27.25 64.74
CA LYS A 28 12.29 27.33 63.26
C LYS A 28 13.05 26.35 62.45
N ASP A 29 14.21 25.89 62.86
CA ASP A 29 14.97 24.85 62.19
C ASP A 29 15.19 23.68 63.13
N PRO A 30 14.20 22.79 63.33
CA PRO A 30 14.43 21.58 64.10
C PRO A 30 15.47 20.75 63.31
N VAL A 31 16.69 20.69 63.81
CA VAL A 31 17.65 19.66 63.44
C VAL A 31 17.01 18.34 63.82
N VAL A 32 16.33 17.74 62.85
CA VAL A 32 15.83 16.37 62.97
C VAL A 32 17.07 15.50 63.10
N ARG A 33 17.50 15.30 64.34
CA ARG A 33 18.48 14.27 64.67
C ARG A 33 17.82 12.94 64.29
N ASP A 34 18.28 12.36 63.27
CA ASP A 34 17.89 10.98 62.86
C ASP A 34 18.44 10.07 64.01
N THR A 35 17.57 9.79 64.94
CA THR A 35 17.89 8.94 66.11
C THR A 35 17.72 7.47 65.82
N ARG A 36 17.47 7.15 64.51
CA ARG A 36 17.41 5.76 64.11
C ARG A 36 18.76 5.09 64.30
N ASP A 37 18.74 3.88 64.83
CA ASP A 37 19.93 3.08 65.01
C ASP A 37 20.62 2.85 63.67
N ILE A 38 21.94 2.89 63.63
CA ILE A 38 22.74 2.66 62.40
C ILE A 38 22.28 1.38 61.67
N TRP A 39 21.75 0.45 62.40
CA TRP A 39 21.19 -0.80 61.88
C TRP A 39 19.92 -0.56 61.05
N GLU A 40 19.01 0.24 61.55
CA GLU A 40 17.75 0.60 60.88
C GLU A 40 18.03 1.41 59.60
N LEU A 41 18.95 2.36 59.66
CA LEU A 41 19.39 3.14 58.49
C LEU A 41 20.02 2.27 57.40
N ARG A 42 20.81 1.26 57.76
CA ARG A 42 21.37 0.29 56.83
C ARG A 42 20.29 -0.62 56.19
N GLN A 43 19.29 -0.97 56.96
CA GLN A 43 18.18 -1.79 56.50
C GLN A 43 17.30 -1.01 55.49
N ASP A 44 17.04 0.29 55.80
CA ASP A 44 16.31 1.17 54.90
C ASP A 44 17.07 1.41 53.58
N LEU A 45 18.39 1.67 53.68
CA LEU A 45 19.23 1.78 52.48
C LEU A 45 19.21 0.51 51.62
N LYS A 46 19.29 -0.65 52.26
CA LYS A 46 19.22 -1.93 51.54
C LYS A 46 17.86 -2.14 50.85
N ARG A 47 16.77 -1.75 51.52
CA ARG A 47 15.42 -1.83 50.95
C ARG A 47 15.26 -0.88 49.77
N GLU A 48 15.79 0.35 49.87
CA GLU A 48 15.76 1.33 48.81
C GLU A 48 16.56 0.86 47.59
N LEU A 49 17.76 0.30 47.80
CA LEU A 49 18.56 -0.28 46.72
C LEU A 49 17.85 -1.47 46.04
N GLN A 50 17.16 -2.31 46.81
CA GLN A 50 16.36 -3.41 46.25
C GLN A 50 15.18 -2.90 45.43
N LEU A 51 14.47 -1.88 45.93
CA LEU A 51 13.37 -1.24 45.23
C LEU A 51 13.86 -0.60 43.90
N GLN A 52 14.99 0.11 43.96
CA GLN A 52 15.61 0.71 42.79
C GLN A 52 15.96 -0.36 41.73
N GLN A 53 16.53 -1.50 42.15
CA GLN A 53 16.81 -2.61 41.24
C GLN A 53 15.54 -3.19 40.63
N GLN A 54 14.48 -3.36 41.43
CA GLN A 54 13.20 -3.84 40.94
C GLN A 54 12.59 -2.89 39.90
N LEU A 55 12.59 -1.59 40.17
CA LEU A 55 12.09 -0.57 39.27
C LEU A 55 12.90 -0.55 37.93
N LEU A 56 14.23 -0.66 38.00
CA LEU A 56 15.07 -0.73 36.81
C LEU A 56 14.77 -1.98 35.95
N LEU A 57 14.49 -3.12 36.58
CA LEU A 57 14.08 -4.34 35.86
C LEU A 57 12.69 -4.18 35.23
N GLU A 58 11.77 -3.50 35.90
CA GLU A 58 10.43 -3.25 35.41
C GLU A 58 10.46 -2.27 34.21
N ILE A 59 11.27 -1.20 34.32
CA ILE A 59 11.50 -0.28 33.22
C ILE A 59 12.04 -1.04 31.98
N ARG A 60 13.11 -1.84 32.14
CA ARG A 60 13.66 -2.63 31.03
C ARG A 60 12.63 -3.55 30.41
N ARG A 61 11.83 -4.24 31.22
CA ARG A 61 10.77 -5.13 30.72
C ARG A 61 9.71 -4.35 29.92
N SER A 62 9.35 -3.16 30.38
CA SER A 62 8.40 -2.30 29.68
C SER A 62 8.98 -1.77 28.36
N ASP A 63 10.26 -1.39 28.35
CA ASP A 63 10.97 -0.96 27.14
C ASP A 63 11.06 -2.09 26.10
N ASP A 64 11.38 -3.32 26.54
CA ASP A 64 11.43 -4.49 25.69
C ASP A 64 10.04 -4.82 25.08
N GLN A 65 8.97 -4.69 25.88
CA GLN A 65 7.61 -4.86 25.39
C GLN A 65 7.24 -3.78 24.36
N LEU A 66 7.58 -2.51 24.63
CA LEU A 66 7.33 -1.41 23.71
C LEU A 66 8.03 -1.65 22.36
N ALA A 67 9.31 -2.01 22.40
CA ALA A 67 10.09 -2.33 21.22
C ALA A 67 9.49 -3.49 20.42
N ALA A 68 9.01 -4.54 21.10
CA ALA A 68 8.35 -5.67 20.45
C ALA A 68 7.02 -5.25 19.77
N TYR A 69 6.22 -4.40 20.40
CA TYR A 69 4.98 -3.87 19.83
C TYR A 69 5.24 -2.97 18.61
N GLU A 70 6.24 -2.11 18.67
CA GLU A 70 6.61 -1.24 17.55
C GLU A 70 7.11 -2.04 16.36
N GLN A 71 7.91 -3.08 16.62
CA GLN A 71 8.41 -3.96 15.57
C GLN A 71 7.30 -4.80 14.93
N ALA A 72 6.39 -5.37 15.72
CA ALA A 72 5.22 -6.10 15.22
C ALA A 72 4.34 -5.20 14.36
N ARG A 73 4.04 -3.99 14.83
CA ARG A 73 3.21 -3.02 14.11
C ARG A 73 3.83 -2.59 12.78
N SER A 74 5.13 -2.35 12.72
CA SER A 74 5.83 -1.99 11.48
C SER A 74 5.83 -3.14 10.48
N THR A 75 6.02 -4.38 10.93
CA THR A 75 6.01 -5.57 10.09
C THR A 75 4.62 -5.84 9.51
N ASP A 76 3.57 -5.73 10.31
CA ASP A 76 2.19 -5.93 9.86
C ASP A 76 1.77 -4.83 8.86
N GLN A 77 2.15 -3.59 9.11
CA GLN A 77 1.86 -2.48 8.20
C GLN A 77 2.61 -2.63 6.87
N GLU A 78 3.86 -3.04 6.89
CA GLU A 78 4.64 -3.29 5.69
C GLU A 78 4.06 -4.47 4.88
N ALA A 79 3.66 -5.54 5.53
CA ALA A 79 3.01 -6.68 4.89
C ALA A 79 1.68 -6.28 4.23
N ALA A 80 0.86 -5.49 4.91
CA ALA A 80 -0.39 -4.96 4.37
C ALA A 80 -0.15 -4.06 3.14
N LEU A 81 0.83 -3.15 3.21
CA LEU A 81 1.20 -2.29 2.08
C LEU A 81 1.72 -3.09 0.88
N ARG A 82 2.53 -4.11 1.11
CA ARG A 82 3.04 -5.00 0.05
C ARG A 82 1.89 -5.78 -0.62
N LYS A 83 0.92 -6.26 0.16
CA LYS A 83 -0.26 -6.94 -0.36
C LYS A 83 -1.09 -6.00 -1.24
N THR A 84 -1.43 -4.81 -0.73
CA THR A 84 -2.18 -3.81 -1.50
C THR A 84 -1.44 -3.39 -2.78
N LEU A 85 -0.12 -3.23 -2.71
CA LEU A 85 0.69 -2.94 -3.89
C LEU A 85 0.64 -4.07 -4.94
N ALA A 86 0.64 -5.33 -4.50
CA ALA A 86 0.52 -6.48 -5.40
C ALA A 86 -0.86 -6.51 -6.08
N GLU A 87 -1.93 -6.31 -5.32
CA GLU A 87 -3.31 -6.22 -5.82
C GLU A 87 -3.46 -5.07 -6.84
N LEU A 88 -2.96 -3.88 -6.52
CA LEU A 88 -3.00 -2.73 -7.43
C LEU A 88 -2.18 -2.95 -8.71
N LYS A 89 -1.06 -3.67 -8.64
CA LYS A 89 -0.27 -4.04 -9.82
C LYS A 89 -1.02 -5.04 -10.71
N GLU A 90 -1.76 -5.96 -10.12
CA GLU A 90 -2.61 -6.90 -10.85
C GLU A 90 -3.74 -6.17 -11.57
N GLU A 91 -4.48 -5.31 -10.88
CA GLU A 91 -5.54 -4.48 -11.47
C GLU A 91 -5.01 -3.55 -12.57
N ALA A 92 -3.82 -2.99 -12.38
CA ALA A 92 -3.16 -2.14 -13.39
C ALA A 92 -2.59 -2.91 -14.58
N GLY A 93 -2.75 -4.24 -14.61
CA GLY A 93 -2.21 -5.08 -15.68
C GLY A 93 -0.68 -5.21 -15.71
N GLN A 94 -0.01 -4.92 -14.61
CA GLN A 94 1.47 -4.96 -14.50
C GLN A 94 2.02 -6.32 -14.07
N THR A 95 1.16 -7.33 -13.98
CA THR A 95 1.54 -8.71 -13.64
C THR A 95 1.08 -9.65 -14.74
N THR A 96 1.80 -10.76 -14.95
CA THR A 96 1.33 -11.82 -15.83
C THR A 96 0.16 -12.55 -15.17
N VAL A 97 -0.91 -12.76 -15.92
CA VAL A 97 -2.12 -13.44 -15.46
C VAL A 97 -2.30 -14.74 -16.22
N GLN A 98 -2.79 -15.76 -15.54
CA GLN A 98 -3.17 -17.03 -16.15
C GLN A 98 -4.55 -17.47 -15.66
N GLY A 99 -5.32 -18.04 -16.55
CA GLY A 99 -6.67 -18.49 -16.23
C GLY A 99 -7.29 -19.33 -17.36
N THR A 100 -8.53 -19.74 -17.14
CA THR A 100 -9.33 -20.39 -18.17
C THR A 100 -9.73 -19.39 -19.23
N GLY A 101 -9.63 -19.75 -20.51
CA GLY A 101 -9.88 -18.80 -21.58
C GLY A 101 -10.02 -19.38 -22.97
N LEU A 102 -9.98 -18.50 -23.95
CA LEU A 102 -10.05 -18.79 -25.38
C LEU A 102 -8.88 -18.13 -26.10
N ILE A 103 -8.55 -18.69 -27.27
CA ILE A 103 -7.66 -18.05 -28.23
C ILE A 103 -8.44 -17.85 -29.51
N LEU A 104 -8.55 -16.61 -29.98
CA LEU A 104 -9.04 -16.28 -31.27
C LEU A 104 -7.87 -16.13 -32.23
N THR A 105 -7.98 -16.73 -33.40
CA THR A 105 -6.97 -16.63 -34.46
C THR A 105 -7.57 -15.91 -35.65
N ILE A 106 -6.91 -14.84 -36.07
CA ILE A 106 -7.30 -14.05 -37.25
C ILE A 106 -6.28 -14.32 -38.34
N GLU A 107 -6.77 -14.73 -39.50
CA GLU A 107 -5.95 -15.06 -40.67
C GLU A 107 -6.54 -14.44 -41.94
N PRO A 108 -5.73 -14.14 -42.95
CA PRO A 108 -6.24 -13.76 -44.26
C PRO A 108 -7.04 -14.91 -44.91
N PHE A 109 -8.19 -14.58 -45.46
CA PHE A 109 -9.03 -15.50 -46.16
C PHE A 109 -9.29 -14.98 -47.58
N TYR A 110 -8.81 -15.70 -48.59
CA TYR A 110 -9.01 -15.34 -49.97
C TYR A 110 -9.81 -16.42 -50.70
N PRO A 111 -10.98 -16.10 -51.28
CA PRO A 111 -11.64 -17.01 -52.21
C PRO A 111 -10.74 -17.33 -53.39
N GLU A 112 -10.92 -18.49 -54.03
CA GLU A 112 -10.11 -18.92 -55.17
C GLU A 112 -10.10 -17.92 -56.34
N SER A 113 -11.13 -17.10 -56.48
CA SER A 113 -11.27 -16.07 -57.50
C SER A 113 -10.81 -14.67 -57.06
N TYR A 114 -10.18 -14.54 -55.88
CA TYR A 114 -9.78 -13.24 -55.39
C TYR A 114 -8.66 -12.61 -56.22
N VAL A 115 -8.92 -11.41 -56.74
CA VAL A 115 -7.96 -10.58 -57.47
C VAL A 115 -7.92 -9.22 -56.77
N GLY A 116 -7.11 -9.11 -55.71
CA GLY A 116 -7.02 -7.88 -54.92
C GLY A 116 -5.69 -7.77 -54.16
N PRO A 117 -5.48 -6.67 -53.45
CA PRO A 117 -4.28 -6.48 -52.63
C PRO A 117 -4.26 -7.45 -51.48
N VAL A 118 -3.08 -7.95 -51.11
CA VAL A 118 -2.91 -8.81 -49.96
C VAL A 118 -3.18 -8.01 -48.66
N VAL A 119 -4.07 -8.53 -47.80
CA VAL A 119 -4.35 -7.96 -46.47
C VAL A 119 -3.13 -8.17 -45.58
N ARG A 120 -2.61 -7.10 -45.04
CA ARG A 120 -1.39 -7.11 -44.19
C ARG A 120 -1.63 -6.85 -42.72
N THR A 121 -2.79 -6.33 -42.37
CA THR A 121 -3.16 -5.94 -41.02
C THR A 121 -4.67 -6.00 -40.85
N VAL A 122 -5.14 -6.06 -39.61
CA VAL A 122 -6.56 -5.93 -39.25
C VAL A 122 -6.87 -4.45 -39.06
N SER A 123 -8.03 -3.96 -39.48
CA SER A 123 -8.40 -2.57 -39.26
C SER A 123 -8.56 -2.26 -37.75
N PRO A 124 -8.19 -1.07 -37.28
CA PRO A 124 -8.41 -0.68 -35.88
C PRO A 124 -9.88 -0.74 -35.49
N GLU A 125 -10.78 -0.41 -36.40
CA GLU A 125 -12.23 -0.42 -36.22
C GLU A 125 -12.73 -1.84 -35.91
N LEU A 126 -12.27 -2.81 -36.70
CA LEU A 126 -12.67 -4.20 -36.55
C LEU A 126 -12.12 -4.81 -35.27
N LEU A 127 -10.86 -4.51 -34.92
CA LEU A 127 -10.28 -4.91 -33.62
C LEU A 127 -11.02 -4.29 -32.43
N ASN A 128 -11.37 -3.01 -32.49
CA ASN A 128 -12.11 -2.35 -31.41
C ASN A 128 -13.52 -2.97 -31.26
N ARG A 129 -14.19 -3.31 -32.38
CA ARG A 129 -15.49 -4.00 -32.29
C ARG A 129 -15.36 -5.37 -31.64
N LEU A 130 -14.35 -6.14 -32.03
CA LEU A 130 -14.05 -7.44 -31.39
C LEU A 130 -13.82 -7.29 -29.85
N ILE A 131 -12.98 -6.36 -29.48
CA ILE A 131 -12.65 -6.14 -28.06
C ILE A 131 -13.89 -5.68 -27.26
N ASN A 132 -14.71 -4.81 -27.84
CA ASN A 132 -15.93 -4.36 -27.18
C ASN A 132 -16.91 -5.52 -26.98
N GLU A 133 -17.07 -6.38 -27.99
CA GLU A 133 -17.92 -7.57 -27.90
C GLU A 133 -17.39 -8.56 -26.87
N LEU A 134 -16.07 -8.80 -26.82
CA LEU A 134 -15.45 -9.65 -25.81
C LEU A 134 -15.70 -9.12 -24.40
N ASN A 135 -15.57 -7.80 -24.18
CA ASN A 135 -15.84 -7.16 -22.90
C ASN A 135 -17.34 -7.25 -22.51
N GLU A 136 -18.25 -7.09 -23.49
CA GLU A 136 -19.69 -7.23 -23.27
C GLU A 136 -20.06 -8.63 -22.78
N TYR A 137 -19.40 -9.66 -23.31
CA TYR A 137 -19.63 -11.06 -22.94
C TYR A 137 -18.74 -11.56 -21.80
N GLY A 138 -18.12 -10.64 -21.04
CA GLY A 138 -17.47 -10.97 -19.76
C GLY A 138 -16.01 -11.41 -19.86
N ALA A 139 -15.30 -11.00 -20.92
CA ALA A 139 -13.85 -11.12 -20.93
C ALA A 139 -13.24 -10.27 -19.80
N LYS A 140 -12.40 -10.87 -18.97
CA LYS A 140 -11.68 -10.16 -17.90
C LYS A 140 -10.36 -9.60 -18.38
N GLU A 141 -9.63 -10.41 -19.14
CA GLU A 141 -8.31 -10.06 -19.63
C GLU A 141 -8.21 -10.39 -21.10
N ILE A 142 -7.66 -9.48 -21.87
CA ILE A 142 -7.48 -9.62 -23.31
C ILE A 142 -6.05 -9.24 -23.67
N ALA A 143 -5.42 -10.01 -24.55
CA ALA A 143 -4.16 -9.66 -25.15
C ALA A 143 -4.21 -9.87 -26.68
N VAL A 144 -3.73 -8.90 -27.44
CA VAL A 144 -3.61 -8.96 -28.90
C VAL A 144 -2.14 -9.01 -29.26
N ALA A 145 -1.71 -10.01 -30.01
CA ALA A 145 -0.30 -10.23 -30.39
C ALA A 145 0.65 -10.17 -29.17
N ASN A 146 0.29 -10.79 -28.05
CA ASN A 146 0.98 -10.76 -26.78
C ASN A 146 1.03 -9.37 -26.07
N THR A 147 0.34 -8.37 -26.60
CA THR A 147 0.19 -7.07 -25.92
C THR A 147 -1.08 -7.10 -25.09
N ARG A 148 -0.95 -7.06 -23.75
CA ARG A 148 -2.11 -6.99 -22.87
C ARG A 148 -2.83 -5.65 -23.05
N LEU A 149 -4.13 -5.72 -23.19
CA LEU A 149 -4.98 -4.53 -23.26
C LEU A 149 -5.29 -4.04 -21.85
N THR A 150 -5.05 -2.77 -21.64
CA THR A 150 -5.43 -2.04 -20.44
C THR A 150 -6.29 -0.84 -20.82
N ASN A 151 -6.85 -0.14 -19.86
CA ASN A 151 -7.67 1.06 -20.10
C ASN A 151 -6.91 2.17 -20.87
N THR A 152 -5.59 2.10 -20.92
CA THR A 152 -4.72 3.07 -21.58
C THR A 152 -4.18 2.59 -22.92
N THR A 153 -4.37 1.32 -23.25
CA THR A 153 -3.85 0.74 -24.50
C THR A 153 -4.64 1.25 -25.70
N ALA A 154 -4.00 2.07 -26.51
CA ALA A 154 -4.62 2.63 -27.71
C ALA A 154 -4.50 1.67 -28.92
N ILE A 155 -5.59 1.50 -29.66
CA ILE A 155 -5.62 0.82 -30.96
C ILE A 155 -5.84 1.88 -32.03
N ARG A 156 -4.88 2.01 -32.95
CA ARG A 156 -4.88 3.09 -33.94
C ARG A 156 -4.19 2.71 -35.24
N ASP A 157 -4.55 3.37 -36.33
CA ASP A 157 -3.77 3.32 -37.57
C ASP A 157 -2.54 4.23 -37.48
N VAL A 158 -1.44 3.71 -37.99
CA VAL A 158 -0.20 4.49 -38.16
C VAL A 158 0.43 4.12 -39.48
N ASN A 159 0.26 4.98 -40.48
CA ASN A 159 0.76 4.79 -41.85
C ASN A 159 0.25 3.49 -42.52
N GLY A 160 -1.04 3.20 -42.39
CA GLY A 160 -1.68 2.03 -42.99
C GLY A 160 -1.38 0.72 -42.27
N LEU A 161 -0.84 0.78 -41.05
CA LEU A 161 -0.63 -0.38 -40.18
C LEU A 161 -1.29 -0.15 -38.84
N THR A 162 -2.05 -1.13 -38.39
CA THR A 162 -2.66 -1.09 -37.07
C THR A 162 -1.61 -1.28 -35.96
N LYS A 163 -1.68 -0.44 -34.97
CA LYS A 163 -0.89 -0.56 -33.74
C LYS A 163 -1.80 -0.81 -32.55
N VAL A 164 -1.38 -1.74 -31.71
CA VAL A 164 -1.95 -1.99 -30.37
C VAL A 164 -0.90 -1.56 -29.35
N GLY A 165 -1.19 -0.49 -28.60
CA GLY A 165 -0.18 0.17 -27.77
C GLY A 165 1.02 0.62 -28.61
N ASN A 166 2.19 0.04 -28.34
CA ASN A 166 3.42 0.30 -29.08
C ASN A 166 3.75 -0.77 -30.14
N VAL A 167 3.01 -1.89 -30.19
CA VAL A 167 3.28 -3.01 -31.08
C VAL A 167 2.53 -2.82 -32.39
N LYS A 168 3.22 -3.01 -33.52
CA LYS A 168 2.64 -3.00 -34.86
C LYS A 168 2.09 -4.39 -35.21
N ILE A 169 0.87 -4.44 -35.70
CA ILE A 169 0.27 -5.65 -36.23
C ILE A 169 0.61 -5.72 -37.73
N SER A 170 1.60 -6.52 -38.08
CA SER A 170 2.13 -6.59 -39.44
C SER A 170 2.25 -8.02 -39.99
N SER A 171 1.82 -9.00 -39.22
CA SER A 171 1.89 -10.41 -39.60
C SER A 171 0.67 -11.20 -39.14
N PHE A 172 0.34 -12.20 -39.92
CA PHE A 172 -0.67 -13.21 -39.60
C PHE A 172 0.00 -14.57 -39.42
N PRO A 173 -0.57 -15.52 -38.64
CA PRO A 173 -1.82 -15.37 -37.88
C PRO A 173 -1.69 -14.38 -36.73
N LEU A 174 -2.77 -13.64 -36.45
CA LEU A 174 -2.87 -12.77 -35.31
C LEU A 174 -3.67 -13.48 -34.20
N GLU A 175 -3.03 -13.71 -33.05
CA GLU A 175 -3.69 -14.33 -31.90
C GLU A 175 -4.24 -13.25 -30.94
N VAL A 176 -5.50 -13.47 -30.54
CA VAL A 176 -6.16 -12.73 -29.46
C VAL A 176 -6.43 -13.71 -28.33
N LYS A 177 -5.73 -13.53 -27.20
CA LYS A 177 -5.86 -14.37 -26.01
C LYS A 177 -6.83 -13.73 -25.04
N ILE A 178 -7.74 -14.52 -24.48
CA ILE A 178 -8.83 -14.04 -23.64
C ILE A 178 -8.90 -14.92 -22.40
N ILE A 179 -9.03 -14.31 -21.23
CA ILE A 179 -9.36 -14.98 -19.98
C ILE A 179 -10.73 -14.48 -19.52
N ALA A 180 -11.62 -15.39 -19.14
CA ALA A 180 -12.95 -15.08 -18.65
C ALA A 180 -13.36 -16.04 -17.53
N ASP A 181 -14.32 -15.63 -16.69
CA ASP A 181 -14.85 -16.51 -15.64
C ASP A 181 -15.74 -17.60 -16.23
N ASP A 182 -16.64 -17.23 -17.16
CA ASP A 182 -17.52 -18.15 -17.88
C ASP A 182 -17.11 -18.25 -19.34
N VAL A 183 -16.08 -19.04 -19.57
CA VAL A 183 -15.53 -19.27 -20.92
C VAL A 183 -16.54 -19.98 -21.83
N SER A 184 -17.40 -20.81 -21.26
CA SER A 184 -18.41 -21.57 -22.04
C SER A 184 -19.46 -20.63 -22.64
N THR A 185 -19.98 -19.73 -21.83
CA THR A 185 -20.96 -18.72 -22.29
C THR A 185 -20.32 -17.79 -23.33
N LEU A 186 -19.11 -17.28 -23.07
CA LEU A 186 -18.35 -16.46 -24.03
C LEU A 186 -18.14 -17.20 -25.40
N HIS A 187 -17.74 -18.45 -25.34
CA HIS A 187 -17.54 -19.27 -26.56
C HIS A 187 -18.84 -19.45 -27.36
N HIS A 188 -19.98 -19.70 -26.70
CA HIS A 188 -21.27 -19.82 -27.36
C HIS A 188 -21.72 -18.51 -28.02
N HIS A 189 -21.55 -17.38 -27.34
CA HIS A 189 -21.87 -16.06 -27.86
C HIS A 189 -21.02 -15.76 -29.12
N LEU A 190 -19.72 -15.98 -29.05
CA LEU A 190 -18.83 -15.75 -30.15
C LEU A 190 -19.21 -16.58 -31.38
N LYS A 191 -19.58 -17.86 -31.23
CA LYS A 191 -19.96 -18.73 -32.34
C LYS A 191 -21.18 -18.26 -33.15
N VAL A 192 -22.05 -17.45 -32.52
CA VAL A 192 -23.27 -16.91 -33.19
C VAL A 192 -23.18 -15.42 -33.48
N SER A 193 -22.01 -14.81 -33.23
CA SER A 193 -21.80 -13.39 -33.42
C SER A 193 -21.78 -13.00 -34.91
N PRO A 194 -22.46 -11.92 -35.28
CA PRO A 194 -22.37 -11.37 -36.65
C PRO A 194 -20.99 -10.78 -36.95
N LEU A 195 -20.13 -10.61 -35.98
CA LEU A 195 -18.78 -10.09 -36.15
C LEU A 195 -17.93 -10.93 -37.12
N PHE A 196 -18.19 -12.23 -37.18
CA PHE A 196 -17.49 -13.10 -38.16
C PHE A 196 -17.69 -12.66 -39.59
N ASP A 197 -18.90 -12.20 -39.94
CA ASP A 197 -19.21 -11.68 -41.28
C ASP A 197 -18.43 -10.39 -41.56
N ASP A 198 -18.25 -9.52 -40.55
CA ASP A 198 -17.46 -8.30 -40.68
C ASP A 198 -15.98 -8.61 -40.99
N PHE A 199 -15.41 -9.66 -40.40
CA PHE A 199 -14.06 -10.12 -40.76
C PHE A 199 -13.96 -10.63 -42.17
N VAL A 200 -14.96 -11.40 -42.63
CA VAL A 200 -15.00 -11.91 -44.02
C VAL A 200 -15.08 -10.78 -45.05
N ILE A 201 -15.81 -9.69 -44.75
CA ILE A 201 -15.87 -8.49 -45.60
C ILE A 201 -14.48 -7.87 -45.78
N GLU A 202 -13.62 -7.90 -44.75
CA GLU A 202 -12.22 -7.42 -44.83
C GLU A 202 -11.23 -8.48 -45.36
N ASN A 203 -11.72 -9.59 -45.93
CA ASN A 203 -10.91 -10.74 -46.38
C ASN A 203 -10.06 -11.37 -45.25
N LEU A 204 -10.64 -11.44 -44.07
CA LEU A 204 -10.09 -12.08 -42.89
C LEU A 204 -11.02 -13.19 -42.41
N GLN A 205 -10.45 -14.21 -41.82
CA GLN A 205 -11.18 -15.28 -41.16
C GLN A 205 -10.86 -15.23 -39.68
N LEU A 206 -11.90 -15.26 -38.83
CA LEU A 206 -11.80 -15.37 -37.41
C LEU A 206 -12.11 -16.81 -37.00
N THR A 207 -11.22 -17.43 -36.23
CA THR A 207 -11.40 -18.79 -35.69
C THR A 207 -11.35 -18.74 -34.19
N VAL A 208 -12.27 -19.44 -33.52
CA VAL A 208 -12.34 -19.53 -32.05
C VAL A 208 -11.87 -20.90 -31.60
N SER A 209 -10.93 -20.96 -30.68
CA SER A 209 -10.50 -22.24 -30.09
C SER A 209 -11.59 -22.82 -29.18
N GLU A 210 -11.54 -24.09 -28.90
CA GLU A 210 -12.28 -24.67 -27.78
C GLU A 210 -11.75 -24.08 -26.45
N PRO A 211 -12.54 -24.10 -25.35
CA PRO A 211 -12.12 -23.63 -24.05
C PRO A 211 -10.82 -24.27 -23.57
N ILE A 212 -9.86 -23.46 -23.20
CA ILE A 212 -8.52 -23.87 -22.76
C ILE A 212 -8.41 -23.62 -21.25
N SER A 213 -7.96 -24.61 -20.51
CA SER A 213 -7.82 -24.52 -19.04
C SER A 213 -6.75 -23.53 -18.56
N THR A 214 -5.77 -23.25 -19.40
CA THR A 214 -4.67 -22.35 -19.02
C THR A 214 -4.26 -21.50 -20.22
N VAL A 215 -4.73 -20.26 -20.23
CA VAL A 215 -4.29 -19.18 -21.12
C VAL A 215 -3.41 -18.26 -20.31
N VAL A 216 -2.27 -17.88 -20.86
CA VAL A 216 -1.33 -16.95 -20.20
C VAL A 216 -1.34 -15.62 -20.95
N ILE A 217 -1.63 -14.55 -20.23
CA ILE A 217 -1.57 -13.18 -20.71
C ILE A 217 -0.41 -12.46 -20.01
N PRO A 218 0.57 -11.92 -20.76
CA PRO A 218 1.72 -11.25 -20.18
C PRO A 218 1.35 -9.94 -19.50
N GLN A 219 2.25 -9.44 -18.69
CA GLN A 219 2.13 -8.09 -18.12
C GLN A 219 2.17 -7.03 -19.24
N SER A 220 1.50 -5.90 -18.99
CA SER A 220 1.57 -4.75 -19.92
C SER A 220 2.97 -4.14 -19.90
N GLU A 221 3.53 -3.89 -21.08
CA GLU A 221 4.83 -3.20 -21.23
C GLU A 221 4.69 -1.67 -21.20
N GLU A 222 3.48 -1.15 -21.08
CA GLU A 222 3.25 0.29 -21.05
C GLU A 222 3.79 0.90 -19.75
N LYS A 223 4.76 1.80 -19.91
CA LYS A 223 5.29 2.58 -18.77
C LYS A 223 4.37 3.74 -18.47
N TRP A 224 3.76 3.71 -17.31
CA TRP A 224 2.94 4.82 -16.81
C TRP A 224 3.83 6.03 -16.50
N HIS A 225 3.65 7.10 -17.24
CA HIS A 225 4.32 8.37 -16.97
C HIS A 225 3.44 9.21 -16.05
N VAL A 226 3.62 9.04 -14.77
CA VAL A 226 2.92 9.80 -13.73
C VAL A 226 3.61 11.15 -13.54
N ARG A 227 3.35 12.11 -14.43
CA ARG A 227 3.99 13.45 -14.36
C ARG A 227 3.31 14.42 -13.41
N TYR A 228 2.04 14.20 -13.07
CA TYR A 228 1.23 15.19 -12.35
C TYR A 228 0.52 14.64 -11.10
N LEU A 229 0.75 13.39 -10.73
CA LEU A 229 0.23 12.84 -9.48
C LEU A 229 1.10 13.31 -8.33
N GLN A 230 0.53 14.13 -7.44
CA GLN A 230 1.11 14.45 -6.14
C GLN A 230 0.49 13.53 -5.09
N THR A 231 1.32 13.06 -4.17
CA THR A 231 0.80 12.33 -3.00
C THR A 231 -0.08 13.28 -2.19
N VAL A 232 -1.37 13.03 -2.17
CA VAL A 232 -2.27 13.67 -1.21
C VAL A 232 -2.06 12.94 0.12
N ASN A 233 -1.43 13.61 1.09
CA ASN A 233 -1.42 13.12 2.45
C ASN A 233 -2.88 13.03 2.88
N ALA A 234 -3.34 11.83 3.26
CA ALA A 234 -4.64 11.68 3.90
C ALA A 234 -4.64 12.60 5.13
N GLU A 235 -5.40 13.69 5.08
CA GLU A 235 -5.69 14.48 6.27
C GLU A 235 -6.23 13.49 7.30
N LYS A 236 -5.59 13.46 8.48
CA LYS A 236 -6.13 12.73 9.62
C LYS A 236 -7.57 13.21 9.77
N GLY A 237 -8.51 12.33 9.44
CA GLY A 237 -9.93 12.58 9.66
C GLY A 237 -10.09 12.98 11.12
N GLY A 238 -10.41 14.24 11.32
CA GLY A 238 -10.74 14.77 12.62
C GLY A 238 -12.06 14.16 13.08
N GLU A 239 -12.07 13.87 14.38
CA GLU A 239 -13.16 13.70 15.35
C GLU A 239 -14.48 13.08 14.86
#